data_5be530e62eb93bbc2c088e101dacc63f
#
_entry.id   5be530e62eb93bbc2c088e101dacc63f
#
_cell.length_a   1.000
_cell.length_b   1.000
_cell.length_c   1.000
_cell.angle_alpha   90.00
_cell.angle_beta   90.00
_cell.angle_gamma   90.00
#
_symmetry.space_group_name_H-M   'P 1'
#
loop_
_entity.id
_entity.type
_entity.pdbx_description
1 polymer ?
#
loop_
_entity_poly.entity_id
_entity_poly.type
_entity_poly.pdbx_seq_one_letter_code
_entity_poly.pdbx_strand_id
1 'polypeptide(L)'
;MKLPARLILILFALVLCLNLGKMAIDETYTSPGPLNAARAVVIPPAGTAAAAKILHQNNAINDPLAFRAAAWLTRKQGPLRAGEYEIPARASLDQILKILRFGAPVQHQVTIPEGLTAIQITRLLNSAASTTGHIPPPPEGSVLPQTYDYILGTPVQKIAARAVAAQQAALAATWPNRDPTIPLTSPAEAVILASIVQQETPLAAELPKIAAVYENRMVLNMRLQADPTVIYAASHGRTASGLPITREDLANPSPYNTYANAGLPPGPICAPGIAAIMAVLHPIHSNDLYFVATGTGGHIFAETFAQQLANIAAFRQ
;
A
#
# COMPACT_ATOMS: atom_id res chain seq x y z
N MET A 1 -73.67 6.09 -25.96
CA MET A 1 -72.81 5.80 -27.14
C MET A 1 -72.14 4.44 -26.92
N LYS A 2 -72.59 3.36 -27.59
CA LYS A 2 -71.95 2.04 -27.43
C LYS A 2 -70.74 1.97 -28.36
N LEU A 3 -69.55 1.75 -27.82
CA LEU A 3 -68.35 1.52 -28.63
C LEU A 3 -68.60 0.33 -29.58
N PRO A 4 -68.25 0.43 -30.88
CA PRO A 4 -68.40 -0.69 -31.79
C PRO A 4 -67.47 -1.86 -31.36
N ALA A 5 -68.02 -3.09 -31.40
CA ALA A 5 -67.34 -4.33 -30.93
C ALA A 5 -65.93 -4.49 -31.52
N ARG A 6 -65.70 -4.06 -32.76
CA ARG A 6 -64.38 -4.04 -33.43
C ARG A 6 -63.36 -3.17 -32.69
N LEU A 7 -63.78 -2.00 -32.17
CA LEU A 7 -62.88 -1.06 -31.44
C LEU A 7 -62.49 -1.66 -30.10
N ILE A 8 -63.39 -2.37 -29.42
CA ILE A 8 -63.12 -3.08 -28.15
C ILE A 8 -62.13 -4.23 -28.39
N LEU A 9 -62.28 -4.98 -29.48
CA LEU A 9 -61.34 -6.03 -29.85
C LEU A 9 -59.91 -5.51 -30.15
N ILE A 10 -59.82 -4.37 -30.89
CA ILE A 10 -58.55 -3.75 -31.20
C ILE A 10 -57.87 -3.21 -29.92
N LEU A 11 -58.62 -2.58 -29.01
CA LEU A 11 -58.10 -2.10 -27.73
C LEU A 11 -57.62 -3.23 -26.84
N PHE A 12 -58.41 -4.35 -26.80
CA PHE A 12 -58.00 -5.56 -26.05
C PHE A 12 -56.73 -6.20 -26.63
N ALA A 13 -56.64 -6.34 -27.96
CA ALA A 13 -55.43 -6.84 -28.62
C ALA A 13 -54.21 -5.95 -28.35
N LEU A 14 -54.39 -4.60 -28.36
CA LEU A 14 -53.31 -3.64 -28.04
C LEU A 14 -52.85 -3.77 -26.59
N VAL A 15 -53.77 -3.86 -25.63
CA VAL A 15 -53.50 -4.06 -24.22
C VAL A 15 -52.80 -5.42 -23.97
N LEU A 16 -53.26 -6.46 -24.65
CA LEU A 16 -52.62 -7.79 -24.57
C LEU A 16 -51.17 -7.74 -25.12
N CYS A 17 -50.96 -7.16 -26.29
CA CYS A 17 -49.62 -6.98 -26.87
C CYS A 17 -48.70 -6.17 -25.98
N LEU A 18 -49.20 -5.08 -25.35
CA LEU A 18 -48.43 -4.25 -24.41
C LEU A 18 -48.05 -5.06 -23.15
N ASN A 19 -48.97 -5.87 -22.62
CA ASN A 19 -48.66 -6.70 -21.44
C ASN A 19 -47.69 -7.85 -21.77
N LEU A 20 -47.86 -8.53 -22.92
CA LEU A 20 -46.89 -9.51 -23.38
C LEU A 20 -45.53 -8.92 -23.68
N GLY A 21 -45.49 -7.75 -24.29
CA GLY A 21 -44.23 -7.00 -24.51
C GLY A 21 -43.55 -6.62 -23.19
N LYS A 22 -44.32 -6.15 -22.21
CA LYS A 22 -43.80 -5.85 -20.87
C LYS A 22 -43.24 -7.09 -20.18
N MET A 23 -44.00 -8.22 -20.20
CA MET A 23 -43.53 -9.49 -19.62
C MET A 23 -42.22 -9.96 -20.26
N ALA A 24 -42.08 -9.89 -21.58
CA ALA A 24 -40.87 -10.28 -22.29
C ALA A 24 -39.68 -9.38 -21.94
N ILE A 25 -39.90 -8.06 -21.76
CA ILE A 25 -38.88 -7.11 -21.32
C ILE A 25 -38.47 -7.39 -19.88
N ASP A 26 -39.43 -7.58 -18.97
CA ASP A 26 -39.17 -7.87 -17.56
C ASP A 26 -38.42 -9.21 -17.41
N GLU A 27 -38.80 -10.22 -18.17
CA GLU A 27 -38.10 -11.51 -18.19
C GLU A 27 -36.66 -11.36 -18.68
N THR A 28 -36.42 -10.67 -19.81
CA THR A 28 -35.09 -10.43 -20.34
C THR A 28 -34.23 -9.62 -19.36
N TYR A 29 -34.84 -8.69 -18.62
CA TYR A 29 -34.15 -7.80 -17.68
C TYR A 29 -33.73 -8.52 -16.39
N THR A 30 -34.53 -9.45 -15.91
CA THR A 30 -34.33 -10.15 -14.63
C THR A 30 -33.81 -11.59 -14.78
N SER A 31 -33.83 -12.16 -15.99
CA SER A 31 -33.32 -13.52 -16.23
C SER A 31 -31.84 -13.62 -15.94
N PRO A 32 -31.39 -14.78 -15.42
CA PRO A 32 -29.97 -15.05 -15.20
C PRO A 32 -29.15 -14.90 -16.46
N GLY A 33 -28.02 -14.22 -16.35
CA GLY A 33 -27.05 -14.05 -17.43
C GLY A 33 -26.23 -15.32 -17.73
N PRO A 34 -25.40 -15.29 -18.78
CA PRO A 34 -24.66 -16.46 -19.27
C PRO A 34 -23.39 -16.78 -18.48
N LEU A 35 -22.93 -15.90 -17.59
CA LEU A 35 -21.68 -16.07 -16.88
C LEU A 35 -21.72 -17.23 -15.87
N ASN A 36 -20.85 -18.22 -16.00
CA ASN A 36 -20.86 -19.40 -15.14
C ASN A 36 -20.14 -19.21 -13.80
N ALA A 37 -19.17 -18.28 -13.73
CA ALA A 37 -18.42 -17.93 -12.53
C ALA A 37 -18.25 -16.41 -12.45
N ALA A 38 -18.10 -15.86 -11.26
CA ALA A 38 -17.80 -14.44 -11.08
C ALA A 38 -16.51 -14.03 -11.85
N ARG A 39 -16.55 -12.84 -12.46
CA ARG A 39 -15.43 -12.33 -13.27
C ARG A 39 -15.29 -10.83 -13.14
N ALA A 40 -14.06 -10.37 -12.97
CA ALA A 40 -13.73 -8.95 -13.10
C ALA A 40 -13.78 -8.52 -14.57
N VAL A 41 -14.52 -7.45 -14.86
CA VAL A 41 -14.71 -6.89 -16.20
C VAL A 41 -14.37 -5.41 -16.18
N VAL A 42 -13.49 -4.99 -17.09
CA VAL A 42 -13.09 -3.59 -17.24
C VAL A 42 -14.06 -2.88 -18.18
N ILE A 43 -14.78 -1.89 -17.65
CA ILE A 43 -15.70 -1.04 -18.39
C ILE A 43 -14.99 0.26 -18.77
N PRO A 44 -14.78 0.54 -20.08
CA PRO A 44 -14.08 1.73 -20.53
C PRO A 44 -14.94 3.00 -20.40
N PRO A 45 -14.33 4.20 -20.34
CA PRO A 45 -15.05 5.49 -20.30
C PRO A 45 -15.54 5.90 -21.70
N ALA A 46 -16.12 4.95 -22.46
CA ALA A 46 -16.52 5.12 -23.85
C ALA A 46 -18.03 4.95 -24.07
N GLY A 47 -18.83 5.10 -23.02
CA GLY A 47 -20.29 5.08 -23.07
C GLY A 47 -20.92 3.69 -23.11
N THR A 48 -22.26 3.66 -23.13
CA THR A 48 -23.07 2.44 -22.98
C THR A 48 -22.82 1.40 -24.07
N ALA A 49 -22.54 1.84 -25.32
CA ALA A 49 -22.29 0.92 -26.43
C ALA A 49 -20.97 0.15 -26.25
N ALA A 50 -19.93 0.80 -25.78
CA ALA A 50 -18.66 0.17 -25.49
C ALA A 50 -18.77 -0.79 -24.28
N ALA A 51 -19.49 -0.39 -23.23
CA ALA A 51 -19.79 -1.24 -22.08
C ALA A 51 -20.53 -2.52 -22.51
N ALA A 52 -21.57 -2.38 -23.35
CA ALA A 52 -22.33 -3.50 -23.88
C ALA A 52 -21.43 -4.51 -24.66
N LYS A 53 -20.56 -3.96 -25.53
CA LYS A 53 -19.61 -4.78 -26.31
C LYS A 53 -18.68 -5.56 -25.39
N ILE A 54 -18.06 -4.92 -24.40
CA ILE A 54 -17.13 -5.55 -23.46
C ILE A 54 -17.83 -6.60 -22.59
N LEU A 55 -19.02 -6.29 -22.07
CA LEU A 55 -19.82 -7.28 -21.30
C LEU A 55 -20.14 -8.52 -22.12
N HIS A 56 -20.52 -8.36 -23.39
CA HIS A 56 -20.79 -9.47 -24.30
C HIS A 56 -19.53 -10.29 -24.62
N GLN A 57 -18.40 -9.62 -24.90
CA GLN A 57 -17.12 -10.29 -25.15
C GLN A 57 -16.62 -11.10 -23.95
N ASN A 58 -17.01 -10.71 -22.73
CA ASN A 58 -16.73 -11.41 -21.49
C ASN A 58 -17.81 -12.42 -21.08
N ASN A 59 -18.79 -12.72 -21.95
CA ASN A 59 -19.94 -13.56 -21.66
C ASN A 59 -20.75 -13.13 -20.42
N ALA A 60 -20.74 -11.86 -20.07
CA ALA A 60 -21.53 -11.33 -18.96
C ALA A 60 -22.99 -11.07 -19.38
N ILE A 61 -23.24 -10.82 -20.66
CA ILE A 61 -24.57 -10.63 -21.24
C ILE A 61 -24.70 -11.39 -22.56
N ASN A 62 -25.91 -11.82 -22.89
CA ASN A 62 -26.21 -12.49 -24.16
C ASN A 62 -26.36 -11.50 -25.30
N ASP A 63 -27.09 -10.42 -25.07
CA ASP A 63 -27.46 -9.45 -26.11
C ASP A 63 -27.05 -8.01 -25.75
N PRO A 64 -26.10 -7.44 -26.53
CA PRO A 64 -25.70 -6.03 -26.37
C PRO A 64 -26.81 -5.02 -26.60
N LEU A 65 -27.79 -5.31 -27.48
CA LEU A 65 -28.90 -4.40 -27.76
C LEU A 65 -29.88 -4.36 -26.58
N ALA A 66 -30.21 -5.53 -26.00
CA ALA A 66 -31.04 -5.61 -24.80
C ALA A 66 -30.41 -4.84 -23.62
N PHE A 67 -29.09 -4.99 -23.40
CA PHE A 67 -28.39 -4.19 -22.39
C PHE A 67 -28.47 -2.67 -22.64
N ARG A 68 -28.24 -2.23 -23.89
CA ARG A 68 -28.33 -0.80 -24.24
C ARG A 68 -29.74 -0.25 -24.05
N ALA A 69 -30.78 -1.00 -24.44
CA ALA A 69 -32.17 -0.65 -24.23
C ALA A 69 -32.51 -0.54 -22.74
N ALA A 70 -32.11 -1.53 -21.94
CA ALA A 70 -32.30 -1.53 -20.49
C ALA A 70 -31.58 -0.34 -19.83
N ALA A 71 -30.34 -0.08 -20.21
CA ALA A 71 -29.58 1.08 -19.71
C ALA A 71 -30.26 2.43 -20.06
N TRP A 72 -30.82 2.56 -21.25
CA TRP A 72 -31.56 3.76 -21.67
C TRP A 72 -32.90 3.92 -20.92
N LEU A 73 -33.67 2.86 -20.77
CA LEU A 73 -34.96 2.87 -20.05
C LEU A 73 -34.75 3.25 -18.58
N THR A 74 -33.69 2.76 -17.98
CA THR A 74 -33.37 2.99 -16.56
C THR A 74 -32.41 4.16 -16.31
N ARG A 75 -32.11 5.01 -17.33
CA ARG A 75 -31.12 6.10 -17.24
C ARG A 75 -31.36 7.11 -16.12
N LYS A 76 -32.61 7.25 -15.66
CA LYS A 76 -32.98 8.12 -14.53
C LYS A 76 -32.37 7.65 -13.21
N GLN A 77 -31.95 6.39 -13.09
CA GLN A 77 -31.29 5.85 -11.90
C GLN A 77 -29.82 6.31 -11.77
N GLY A 78 -29.22 6.89 -12.81
CA GLY A 78 -27.88 7.40 -12.84
C GLY A 78 -27.04 6.91 -14.03
N PRO A 79 -25.85 7.51 -14.25
CA PRO A 79 -24.95 7.12 -15.32
C PRO A 79 -24.25 5.79 -15.00
N LEU A 80 -23.88 5.06 -16.06
CA LEU A 80 -22.92 3.93 -15.92
C LEU A 80 -21.51 4.50 -15.69
N ARG A 81 -20.79 3.93 -14.74
CA ARG A 81 -19.43 4.35 -14.39
C ARG A 81 -18.40 3.43 -15.04
N ALA A 82 -17.33 4.02 -15.55
CA ALA A 82 -16.15 3.28 -15.99
C ALA A 82 -15.39 2.73 -14.78
N GLY A 83 -14.64 1.63 -14.97
CA GLY A 83 -13.87 0.99 -13.93
C GLY A 83 -13.84 -0.51 -14.10
N GLU A 84 -13.18 -1.20 -13.21
CA GLU A 84 -13.18 -2.67 -13.12
C GLU A 84 -14.20 -3.09 -12.08
N TYR A 85 -15.13 -3.97 -12.48
CA TYR A 85 -16.21 -4.45 -11.63
C TYR A 85 -16.26 -5.98 -11.62
N GLU A 86 -16.47 -6.56 -10.46
CA GLU A 86 -16.74 -7.97 -10.35
C GLU A 86 -18.21 -8.23 -10.72
N ILE A 87 -18.42 -8.95 -11.81
CA ILE A 87 -19.74 -9.39 -12.27
C ILE A 87 -19.98 -10.79 -11.72
N PRO A 88 -21.00 -10.98 -10.86
CA PRO A 88 -21.32 -12.30 -10.29
C PRO A 88 -21.70 -13.32 -11.37
N ALA A 89 -21.55 -14.60 -11.04
CA ALA A 89 -22.10 -15.67 -11.87
C ALA A 89 -23.60 -15.46 -12.07
N ARG A 90 -24.06 -15.67 -13.28
CA ARG A 90 -25.49 -15.60 -13.68
C ARG A 90 -26.15 -14.23 -13.39
N ALA A 91 -25.36 -13.16 -13.26
CA ALA A 91 -25.91 -11.82 -13.03
C ALA A 91 -26.86 -11.40 -14.15
N SER A 92 -28.08 -10.97 -13.78
CA SER A 92 -29.05 -10.42 -14.72
C SER A 92 -28.66 -9.03 -15.23
N LEU A 93 -29.33 -8.53 -16.28
CA LEU A 93 -29.10 -7.16 -16.76
C LEU A 93 -29.38 -6.12 -15.68
N ASP A 94 -30.39 -6.32 -14.84
CA ASP A 94 -30.70 -5.46 -13.68
C ASP A 94 -29.52 -5.41 -12.70
N GLN A 95 -29.00 -6.58 -12.32
CA GLN A 95 -27.87 -6.66 -11.40
C GLN A 95 -26.61 -5.99 -11.99
N ILE A 96 -26.29 -6.26 -13.27
CA ILE A 96 -25.15 -5.67 -13.94
C ILE A 96 -25.29 -4.13 -13.99
N LEU A 97 -26.47 -3.61 -14.36
CA LEU A 97 -26.72 -2.16 -14.39
C LEU A 97 -26.58 -1.52 -13.00
N LYS A 98 -27.05 -2.18 -11.94
CA LYS A 98 -26.87 -1.73 -10.55
C LYS A 98 -25.40 -1.73 -10.15
N ILE A 99 -24.65 -2.78 -10.49
CA ILE A 99 -23.19 -2.84 -10.24
C ILE A 99 -22.48 -1.69 -10.94
N LEU A 100 -22.75 -1.45 -12.22
CA LEU A 100 -22.08 -0.40 -12.98
C LEU A 100 -22.46 1.01 -12.52
N ARG A 101 -23.60 1.19 -11.86
CA ARG A 101 -24.03 2.51 -11.34
C ARG A 101 -23.59 2.75 -9.91
N PHE A 102 -23.71 1.74 -9.04
CA PHE A 102 -23.63 1.90 -7.60
C PHE A 102 -22.57 0.99 -6.94
N GLY A 103 -22.13 -0.05 -7.65
CA GLY A 103 -21.14 -1.00 -7.12
C GLY A 103 -19.80 -0.33 -6.83
N ALA A 104 -19.05 -0.88 -5.89
CA ALA A 104 -17.66 -0.52 -5.67
C ALA A 104 -16.80 -1.13 -6.80
N PRO A 105 -15.85 -0.38 -7.38
CA PRO A 105 -14.87 -0.96 -8.29
C PRO A 105 -13.97 -1.95 -7.57
N VAL A 106 -13.39 -2.89 -8.32
CA VAL A 106 -12.39 -3.84 -7.82
C VAL A 106 -11.22 -3.07 -7.21
N GLN A 107 -10.83 -3.48 -6.01
CA GLN A 107 -9.67 -2.91 -5.31
C GLN A 107 -8.43 -3.76 -5.59
N HIS A 108 -7.37 -3.11 -6.04
CA HIS A 108 -6.02 -3.65 -6.11
C HIS A 108 -5.25 -3.17 -4.88
N GLN A 109 -4.17 -3.87 -4.55
CA GLN A 109 -3.34 -3.54 -3.40
C GLN A 109 -1.87 -3.53 -3.79
N VAL A 110 -1.11 -2.61 -3.20
CA VAL A 110 0.35 -2.63 -3.20
C VAL A 110 0.84 -2.50 -1.77
N THR A 111 1.64 -3.47 -1.33
CA THR A 111 2.28 -3.42 -0.01
C THR A 111 3.68 -2.87 -0.16
N ILE A 112 4.00 -1.81 0.58
CA ILE A 112 5.35 -1.28 0.74
C ILE A 112 5.92 -1.90 2.02
N PRO A 113 6.88 -2.83 1.92
CA PRO A 113 7.55 -3.41 3.08
C PRO A 113 8.36 -2.35 3.84
N GLU A 114 8.50 -2.57 5.15
CA GLU A 114 9.40 -1.79 6.00
C GLU A 114 10.86 -2.00 5.58
N GLY A 115 11.70 -0.99 5.80
CA GLY A 115 13.12 -1.08 5.53
C GLY A 115 13.54 -0.89 4.07
N LEU A 116 12.62 -0.66 3.14
CA LEU A 116 12.97 -0.35 1.75
C LEU A 116 13.51 1.06 1.61
N THR A 117 14.55 1.23 0.78
CA THR A 117 15.03 2.56 0.37
C THR A 117 14.07 3.22 -0.62
N ALA A 118 14.17 4.54 -0.77
CA ALA A 118 13.35 5.31 -1.73
C ALA A 118 13.48 4.77 -3.16
N ILE A 119 14.67 4.31 -3.56
CA ILE A 119 14.90 3.67 -4.87
C ILE A 119 14.14 2.36 -5.00
N GLN A 120 14.14 1.53 -3.96
CA GLN A 120 13.41 0.25 -3.95
C GLN A 120 11.89 0.49 -3.96
N ILE A 121 11.39 1.45 -3.17
CA ILE A 121 9.98 1.84 -3.16
C ILE A 121 9.55 2.33 -4.54
N THR A 122 10.38 3.14 -5.21
CA THR A 122 10.11 3.63 -6.56
C THR A 122 9.94 2.50 -7.55
N ARG A 123 10.84 1.51 -7.53
CA ARG A 123 10.74 0.33 -8.40
C ARG A 123 9.46 -0.45 -8.12
N LEU A 124 9.16 -0.68 -6.85
CA LEU A 124 7.94 -1.38 -6.41
C LEU A 124 6.68 -0.68 -6.92
N LEU A 125 6.54 0.61 -6.66
CA LEU A 125 5.36 1.39 -7.04
C LEU A 125 5.23 1.52 -8.55
N ASN A 126 6.32 1.74 -9.28
CA ASN A 126 6.30 1.84 -10.75
C ASN A 126 6.02 0.50 -11.44
N SER A 127 6.15 -0.63 -10.74
CA SER A 127 5.78 -1.96 -11.23
C SER A 127 4.40 -2.43 -10.76
N ALA A 128 3.68 -1.62 -9.97
CA ALA A 128 2.37 -1.98 -9.45
C ALA A 128 1.36 -2.16 -10.61
N ALA A 129 0.71 -3.32 -10.65
CA ALA A 129 -0.25 -3.66 -11.69
C ALA A 129 -1.43 -2.69 -11.72
N SER A 130 -2.06 -2.51 -12.87
CA SER A 130 -3.27 -1.70 -13.00
C SER A 130 -3.14 -0.22 -12.62
N THR A 131 -1.91 0.30 -12.47
CA THR A 131 -1.60 1.71 -12.24
C THR A 131 -1.21 2.43 -13.54
N THR A 132 -1.09 3.75 -13.49
CA THR A 132 -0.62 4.59 -14.60
C THR A 132 0.48 5.55 -14.16
N GLY A 133 1.34 5.93 -15.11
CA GLY A 133 2.43 6.88 -14.86
C GLY A 133 3.61 6.27 -14.11
N HIS A 134 4.58 7.12 -13.80
CA HIS A 134 5.79 6.77 -13.04
C HIS A 134 6.14 7.90 -12.08
N ILE A 135 6.85 7.58 -11.00
CA ILE A 135 7.38 8.54 -10.03
C ILE A 135 8.91 8.46 -9.98
N PRO A 136 9.60 9.57 -9.71
CA PRO A 136 10.97 9.54 -9.25
C PRO A 136 11.03 9.05 -7.78
N PRO A 137 12.21 8.74 -7.25
CA PRO A 137 12.37 8.43 -5.83
C PRO A 137 11.86 9.56 -4.93
N PRO A 138 10.94 9.27 -3.99
CA PRO A 138 10.55 10.23 -2.97
C PRO A 138 11.74 10.51 -2.04
N PRO A 139 11.69 11.57 -1.20
CA PRO A 139 12.69 11.75 -0.15
C PRO A 139 12.82 10.49 0.72
N GLU A 140 14.05 10.13 1.10
CA GLU A 140 14.30 8.95 1.90
C GLU A 140 13.56 9.03 3.25
N GLY A 141 12.97 7.91 3.71
CA GLY A 141 12.19 7.85 4.95
C GLY A 141 10.85 8.57 4.95
N SER A 142 10.46 9.21 3.83
CA SER A 142 9.22 10.01 3.76
C SER A 142 7.94 9.21 3.58
N VAL A 143 8.05 7.92 3.29
CA VAL A 143 6.93 7.02 2.97
C VAL A 143 6.64 6.12 4.16
N LEU A 144 5.37 6.01 4.56
CA LEU A 144 4.97 5.02 5.57
C LEU A 144 4.81 3.64 4.91
N PRO A 145 5.57 2.63 5.35
CA PRO A 145 5.40 1.25 4.90
C PRO A 145 4.07 0.68 5.38
N GLN A 146 3.20 0.34 4.43
CA GLN A 146 1.92 -0.35 4.67
C GLN A 146 1.30 -0.79 3.33
N THR A 147 0.15 -1.45 3.38
CA THR A 147 -0.65 -1.79 2.20
C THR A 147 -1.54 -0.62 1.80
N TYR A 148 -1.51 -0.28 0.51
CA TYR A 148 -2.29 0.79 -0.10
C TYR A 148 -3.27 0.23 -1.13
N ASP A 149 -4.57 0.42 -0.89
CA ASP A 149 -5.61 0.08 -1.85
C ASP A 149 -5.69 1.12 -2.97
N TYR A 150 -5.99 0.66 -4.18
CA TYR A 150 -6.21 1.51 -5.34
C TYR A 150 -7.12 0.83 -6.35
N ILE A 151 -7.68 1.58 -7.29
CA ILE A 151 -8.50 1.07 -8.38
C ILE A 151 -7.75 1.09 -9.70
N LEU A 152 -8.19 0.31 -10.67
CA LEU A 152 -7.66 0.28 -12.02
C LEU A 152 -7.46 1.71 -12.57
N GLY A 153 -6.29 1.97 -13.14
CA GLY A 153 -5.93 3.26 -13.74
C GLY A 153 -5.52 4.35 -12.75
N THR A 154 -5.42 4.02 -11.45
CA THR A 154 -4.93 4.99 -10.45
C THR A 154 -3.50 5.42 -10.80
N PRO A 155 -3.22 6.73 -10.91
CA PRO A 155 -1.86 7.22 -11.08
C PRO A 155 -0.97 6.84 -9.88
N VAL A 156 0.22 6.29 -10.15
CA VAL A 156 1.21 5.90 -9.11
C VAL A 156 1.51 7.07 -8.17
N GLN A 157 1.53 8.30 -8.69
CA GLN A 157 1.74 9.53 -7.91
C GLN A 157 0.72 9.68 -6.78
N LYS A 158 -0.54 9.25 -6.97
CA LYS A 158 -1.57 9.32 -5.92
C LYS A 158 -1.32 8.31 -4.80
N ILE A 159 -0.79 7.13 -5.14
CA ILE A 159 -0.44 6.11 -4.14
C ILE A 159 0.74 6.63 -3.32
N ALA A 160 1.80 7.11 -3.98
CA ALA A 160 2.97 7.68 -3.32
C ALA A 160 2.61 8.88 -2.43
N ALA A 161 1.76 9.79 -2.90
CA ALA A 161 1.31 10.94 -2.12
C ALA A 161 0.55 10.53 -0.85
N ARG A 162 -0.31 9.49 -0.92
CA ARG A 162 -0.98 8.94 0.26
C ARG A 162 0.01 8.32 1.24
N ALA A 163 1.04 7.66 0.74
CA ALA A 163 2.06 7.04 1.57
C ALA A 163 2.93 8.09 2.30
N VAL A 164 3.24 9.20 1.62
CA VAL A 164 3.91 10.35 2.24
C VAL A 164 3.02 11.04 3.26
N ALA A 165 1.76 11.28 2.93
CA ALA A 165 0.80 11.87 3.88
C ALA A 165 0.57 10.98 5.11
N ALA A 166 0.56 9.65 4.94
CA ALA A 166 0.45 8.71 6.05
C ALA A 166 1.65 8.79 7.00
N GLN A 167 2.89 8.91 6.47
CA GLN A 167 4.09 9.10 7.28
C GLN A 167 4.04 10.41 8.07
N GLN A 168 3.65 11.51 7.43
CA GLN A 168 3.49 12.79 8.09
C GLN A 168 2.44 12.75 9.19
N ALA A 169 1.30 12.12 8.94
CA ALA A 169 0.24 11.96 9.93
C ALA A 169 0.68 11.08 11.11
N ALA A 170 1.39 9.99 10.86
CA ALA A 170 1.94 9.13 11.91
C ALA A 170 2.91 9.89 12.82
N LEU A 171 3.84 10.65 12.24
CA LEU A 171 4.77 11.48 13.01
C LEU A 171 4.07 12.59 13.79
N ALA A 172 3.10 13.28 13.20
CA ALA A 172 2.33 14.30 13.88
C ALA A 172 1.54 13.76 15.07
N ALA A 173 1.06 12.53 14.99
CA ALA A 173 0.32 11.87 16.06
C ALA A 173 1.22 11.31 17.17
N THR A 174 2.44 10.85 16.83
CA THR A 174 3.31 10.14 17.80
C THR A 174 4.33 11.07 18.46
N TRP A 175 4.92 12.00 17.73
CA TRP A 175 5.97 12.90 18.24
C TRP A 175 5.59 13.70 19.50
N PRO A 176 4.38 14.26 19.64
CA PRO A 176 4.01 15.00 20.86
C PRO A 176 4.01 14.16 22.14
N ASN A 177 3.82 12.85 21.99
CA ASN A 177 3.72 11.90 23.11
C ASN A 177 5.03 11.16 23.41
N ARG A 178 6.15 11.56 22.77
CA ARG A 178 7.45 10.92 22.99
C ARG A 178 7.92 11.02 24.43
N ASP A 179 8.78 10.10 24.83
CA ASP A 179 9.48 10.20 26.11
C ASP A 179 10.30 11.53 26.13
N PRO A 180 10.12 12.40 27.11
CA PRO A 180 10.81 13.68 27.16
C PRO A 180 12.33 13.55 27.42
N THR A 181 12.83 12.38 27.77
CA THR A 181 14.24 12.12 28.09
C THR A 181 15.08 11.71 26.91
N ILE A 182 14.47 11.39 25.74
CA ILE A 182 15.22 10.99 24.54
C ILE A 182 16.05 12.16 23.99
N PRO A 183 17.23 11.87 23.41
CA PRO A 183 18.11 12.90 22.91
C PRO A 183 17.72 13.45 21.52
N LEU A 184 16.50 13.15 21.06
CA LEU A 184 15.99 13.58 19.76
C LEU A 184 15.26 14.93 19.86
N THR A 185 15.62 15.87 18.99
CA THR A 185 15.13 17.25 19.03
C THR A 185 14.04 17.54 18.00
N SER A 186 13.87 16.68 17.01
CA SER A 186 12.91 16.87 15.93
C SER A 186 12.30 15.54 15.44
N PRO A 187 11.08 15.57 14.83
CA PRO A 187 10.51 14.41 14.15
C PRO A 187 11.40 13.84 13.05
N ALA A 188 12.19 14.69 12.39
CA ALA A 188 13.14 14.27 11.36
C ALA A 188 14.24 13.37 11.94
N GLU A 189 14.81 13.74 13.09
CA GLU A 189 15.79 12.91 13.80
C GLU A 189 15.21 11.58 14.24
N ALA A 190 13.93 11.56 14.65
CA ALA A 190 13.25 10.32 15.00
C ALA A 190 13.15 9.38 13.79
N VAL A 191 12.84 9.90 12.59
CA VAL A 191 12.81 9.09 11.35
C VAL A 191 14.21 8.59 10.99
N ILE A 192 15.24 9.42 11.16
CA ILE A 192 16.63 9.03 10.89
C ILE A 192 17.03 7.86 11.80
N LEU A 193 16.84 7.98 13.12
CA LEU A 193 17.18 6.91 14.04
C LEU A 193 16.31 5.67 13.83
N ALA A 194 15.01 5.84 13.62
CA ALA A 194 14.10 4.74 13.34
C ALA A 194 14.49 3.96 12.08
N SER A 195 15.01 4.63 11.04
CA SER A 195 15.48 3.97 9.83
C SER A 195 16.71 3.10 10.06
N ILE A 196 17.55 3.46 11.02
CA ILE A 196 18.71 2.65 11.45
C ILE A 196 18.21 1.46 12.25
N VAL A 197 17.41 1.70 13.29
CA VAL A 197 16.83 0.67 14.16
C VAL A 197 16.04 -0.38 13.36
N GLN A 198 15.29 0.05 12.34
CA GLN A 198 14.54 -0.83 11.44
C GLN A 198 15.42 -1.87 10.72
N GLN A 199 16.67 -1.52 10.43
CA GLN A 199 17.59 -2.38 9.68
C GLN A 199 18.43 -3.31 10.56
N GLU A 200 18.41 -3.11 11.89
CA GLU A 200 19.23 -3.91 12.82
C GLU A 200 18.60 -5.26 13.15
N THR A 201 17.29 -5.33 13.22
CA THR A 201 16.61 -6.56 13.63
C THR A 201 15.26 -6.74 12.94
N PRO A 202 14.89 -7.95 12.55
CA PRO A 202 13.53 -8.27 12.15
C PRO A 202 12.58 -8.47 13.34
N LEU A 203 13.11 -8.53 14.59
CA LEU A 203 12.34 -8.82 15.79
C LEU A 203 11.76 -7.53 16.39
N ALA A 204 10.48 -7.28 16.19
CA ALA A 204 9.80 -6.10 16.72
C ALA A 204 9.98 -5.91 18.23
N ALA A 205 10.10 -6.99 18.99
CA ALA A 205 10.32 -6.95 20.44
C ALA A 205 11.67 -6.38 20.86
N GLU A 206 12.69 -6.41 19.99
CA GLU A 206 14.03 -5.87 20.27
C GLU A 206 14.19 -4.39 19.88
N LEU A 207 13.32 -3.86 19.01
CA LEU A 207 13.43 -2.49 18.52
C LEU A 207 13.59 -1.44 19.65
N PRO A 208 12.79 -1.47 20.76
CA PRO A 208 12.94 -0.48 21.83
C PRO A 208 14.29 -0.59 22.56
N LYS A 209 14.87 -1.80 22.63
CA LYS A 209 16.15 -2.00 23.27
C LYS A 209 17.33 -1.55 22.39
N ILE A 210 17.26 -1.82 21.09
CA ILE A 210 18.24 -1.32 20.12
C ILE A 210 18.18 0.22 20.05
N ALA A 211 16.97 0.81 20.05
CA ALA A 211 16.80 2.25 20.12
C ALA A 211 17.49 2.84 21.35
N ALA A 212 17.27 2.24 22.53
CA ALA A 212 17.94 2.67 23.78
C ALA A 212 19.47 2.66 23.67
N VAL A 213 20.08 1.64 23.07
CA VAL A 213 21.53 1.60 22.87
C VAL A 213 22.01 2.79 22.02
N TYR A 214 21.34 3.07 20.92
CA TYR A 214 21.75 4.19 20.06
C TYR A 214 21.54 5.54 20.74
N GLU A 215 20.45 5.73 21.46
CA GLU A 215 20.20 6.96 22.21
C GLU A 215 21.21 7.16 23.35
N ASN A 216 21.54 6.09 24.10
CA ASN A 216 22.62 6.13 25.10
C ASN A 216 23.95 6.53 24.49
N ARG A 217 24.29 5.99 23.30
CA ARG A 217 25.50 6.39 22.57
C ARG A 217 25.46 7.87 22.16
N MET A 218 24.30 8.36 21.71
CA MET A 218 24.13 9.77 21.35
C MET A 218 24.36 10.69 22.57
N VAL A 219 23.79 10.36 23.73
CA VAL A 219 23.99 11.11 24.99
C VAL A 219 25.46 11.15 25.39
N LEU A 220 26.21 10.07 25.16
CA LEU A 220 27.63 9.97 25.48
C LEU A 220 28.56 10.47 24.35
N ASN A 221 28.02 11.06 23.28
CA ASN A 221 28.76 11.44 22.08
C ASN A 221 29.59 10.30 21.46
N MET A 222 29.15 9.06 21.61
CA MET A 222 29.71 7.90 20.96
C MET A 222 29.26 7.83 19.50
N ARG A 223 30.11 7.25 18.63
CA ARG A 223 29.69 6.91 17.26
C ARG A 223 28.63 5.81 17.29
N LEU A 224 27.63 5.90 16.40
CA LEU A 224 26.57 4.88 16.36
C LEU A 224 27.08 3.53 15.86
N GLN A 225 28.02 3.53 14.90
CA GLN A 225 28.64 2.31 14.34
C GLN A 225 27.61 1.28 13.90
N ALA A 226 26.61 1.76 13.16
CA ALA A 226 25.52 0.96 12.63
C ALA A 226 25.88 0.45 11.21
N ASP A 227 26.00 -0.86 11.06
CA ASP A 227 26.34 -1.52 9.79
C ASP A 227 25.43 -1.10 8.63
N PRO A 228 24.09 -0.97 8.81
CA PRO A 228 23.19 -0.54 7.74
C PRO A 228 23.53 0.81 7.13
N THR A 229 24.10 1.73 7.91
CA THR A 229 24.50 3.05 7.42
C THR A 229 25.71 2.97 6.47
N VAL A 230 26.61 2.02 6.70
CA VAL A 230 27.75 1.73 5.83
C VAL A 230 27.27 1.14 4.51
N ILE A 231 26.38 0.15 4.58
CA ILE A 231 25.77 -0.49 3.40
C ILE A 231 25.02 0.54 2.55
N TYR A 232 24.23 1.41 3.19
CA TYR A 232 23.53 2.48 2.50
C TYR A 232 24.49 3.44 1.78
N ALA A 233 25.55 3.85 2.45
CA ALA A 233 26.59 4.70 1.89
C ALA A 233 27.29 4.04 0.68
N ALA A 234 27.77 2.80 0.85
CA ALA A 234 28.47 2.04 -0.19
C ALA A 234 27.57 1.72 -1.40
N SER A 235 26.30 1.44 -1.16
CA SER A 235 25.32 1.18 -2.21
C SER A 235 24.78 2.44 -2.90
N HIS A 236 25.14 3.64 -2.44
CA HIS A 236 24.55 4.91 -2.89
C HIS A 236 22.99 4.92 -2.77
N GLY A 237 22.47 4.46 -1.64
CA GLY A 237 21.04 4.41 -1.36
C GLY A 237 20.25 3.32 -2.11
N ARG A 238 20.92 2.39 -2.79
CA ARG A 238 20.23 1.28 -3.48
C ARG A 238 19.69 0.23 -2.52
N THR A 239 20.34 0.05 -1.37
CA THR A 239 19.91 -0.80 -0.26
C THR A 239 20.53 -0.31 1.04
N ALA A 240 19.95 -0.70 2.18
CA ALA A 240 20.52 -0.46 3.50
C ALA A 240 20.87 -1.78 4.22
N SER A 241 20.69 -2.92 3.57
CA SER A 241 20.97 -4.25 4.15
C SER A 241 21.34 -5.28 3.08
N GLY A 242 21.73 -6.47 3.53
CA GLY A 242 21.95 -7.63 2.67
C GLY A 242 23.25 -7.66 1.88
N LEU A 243 24.16 -6.71 2.11
CA LEU A 243 25.49 -6.70 1.49
C LEU A 243 26.57 -6.94 2.55
N PRO A 244 27.65 -7.68 2.20
CA PRO A 244 28.81 -7.78 3.07
C PRO A 244 29.52 -6.43 3.16
N ILE A 245 30.05 -6.11 4.33
CA ILE A 245 30.80 -4.88 4.59
C ILE A 245 32.28 -5.19 4.50
N THR A 246 32.99 -4.44 3.66
CA THR A 246 34.44 -4.52 3.52
C THR A 246 35.16 -3.52 4.43
N ARG A 247 36.48 -3.67 4.57
CA ARG A 247 37.29 -2.67 5.29
C ARG A 247 37.28 -1.30 4.60
N GLU A 248 37.18 -1.29 3.27
CA GLU A 248 37.06 -0.07 2.47
C GLU A 248 35.74 0.63 2.73
N ASP A 249 34.63 -0.12 2.81
CA ASP A 249 33.32 0.45 3.15
C ASP A 249 33.32 1.10 4.54
N LEU A 250 33.97 0.47 5.54
CA LEU A 250 34.10 1.02 6.89
C LEU A 250 34.95 2.32 6.91
N ALA A 251 35.91 2.45 6.00
CA ALA A 251 36.75 3.64 5.84
C ALA A 251 36.12 4.72 4.94
N ASN A 252 34.97 4.46 4.32
CA ASN A 252 34.28 5.38 3.42
C ASN A 252 33.95 6.70 4.15
N PRO A 253 34.38 7.87 3.62
CA PRO A 253 34.16 9.17 4.26
C PRO A 253 32.74 9.70 4.11
N SER A 254 31.82 8.92 3.53
CA SER A 254 30.41 9.34 3.37
C SER A 254 29.83 9.84 4.68
N PRO A 255 29.08 10.95 4.69
CA PRO A 255 28.40 11.47 5.88
C PRO A 255 27.37 10.49 6.45
N TYR A 256 26.92 9.50 5.67
CA TYR A 256 26.06 8.41 6.17
C TYR A 256 26.83 7.37 6.98
N ASN A 257 28.14 7.24 6.84
CA ASN A 257 28.92 6.23 7.55
C ASN A 257 29.10 6.61 9.03
N THR A 258 28.33 5.95 9.91
CA THR A 258 28.37 6.19 11.36
C THR A 258 29.57 5.55 12.07
N TYR A 259 30.45 4.85 11.35
CA TYR A 259 31.78 4.45 11.84
C TYR A 259 32.79 5.59 11.68
N ALA A 260 32.66 6.41 10.64
CA ALA A 260 33.53 7.55 10.38
C ALA A 260 33.04 8.82 11.09
N ASN A 261 31.74 9.04 11.13
CA ASN A 261 31.10 10.25 11.64
C ASN A 261 30.35 9.98 12.96
N ALA A 262 30.38 10.97 13.88
CA ALA A 262 29.62 10.93 15.12
C ALA A 262 28.20 11.45 14.93
N GLY A 263 27.28 11.00 15.77
CA GLY A 263 25.88 11.40 15.74
C GLY A 263 25.07 10.74 14.64
N LEU A 264 23.87 11.29 14.36
CA LEU A 264 22.98 10.82 13.32
C LEU A 264 23.53 11.16 11.92
N PRO A 265 23.29 10.31 10.91
CA PRO A 265 23.57 10.66 9.53
C PRO A 265 22.66 11.81 9.05
N PRO A 266 22.97 12.43 7.88
CA PRO A 266 22.23 13.61 7.40
C PRO A 266 20.79 13.33 7.00
N GLY A 267 20.39 12.06 6.90
CA GLY A 267 19.03 11.65 6.56
C GLY A 267 18.77 10.17 6.84
N PRO A 268 17.53 9.72 6.70
CA PRO A 268 17.18 8.32 6.84
C PRO A 268 17.87 7.44 5.80
N ILE A 269 17.99 6.14 6.09
CA ILE A 269 18.59 5.14 5.19
C ILE A 269 17.55 4.18 4.58
N CYS A 270 16.31 4.25 5.05
CA CYS A 270 15.18 3.50 4.53
C CYS A 270 13.87 4.09 5.05
N ALA A 271 12.73 3.56 4.62
CA ALA A 271 11.42 3.84 5.18
C ALA A 271 11.18 2.98 6.43
N PRO A 272 11.19 3.56 7.65
CA PRO A 272 10.93 2.82 8.87
C PRO A 272 9.45 2.53 9.05
N GLY A 273 9.12 1.37 9.61
CA GLY A 273 7.77 1.05 10.05
C GLY A 273 7.36 1.83 11.30
N ILE A 274 6.06 1.84 11.57
CA ILE A 274 5.54 2.52 12.77
C ILE A 274 6.12 1.95 14.07
N ALA A 275 6.42 0.64 14.11
CA ALA A 275 7.02 0.00 15.25
C ALA A 275 8.41 0.54 15.57
N ALA A 276 9.25 0.77 14.55
CA ALA A 276 10.57 1.35 14.72
C ALA A 276 10.49 2.83 15.13
N ILE A 277 9.54 3.59 14.58
CA ILE A 277 9.28 4.98 14.99
C ILE A 277 8.88 5.01 16.47
N MET A 278 7.93 4.16 16.89
CA MET A 278 7.50 4.08 18.28
C MET A 278 8.63 3.63 19.22
N ALA A 279 9.50 2.73 18.77
CA ALA A 279 10.64 2.26 19.54
C ALA A 279 11.64 3.37 19.88
N VAL A 280 11.90 4.28 18.94
CA VAL A 280 12.79 5.43 19.18
C VAL A 280 12.10 6.60 19.90
N LEU A 281 10.77 6.63 19.94
CA LEU A 281 10.02 7.62 20.72
C LEU A 281 9.75 7.15 22.17
N HIS A 282 9.80 5.84 22.41
CA HIS A 282 9.56 5.21 23.70
C HIS A 282 10.54 4.03 23.87
N PRO A 283 11.86 4.30 23.96
CA PRO A 283 12.85 3.27 24.22
C PRO A 283 12.66 2.65 25.59
N ILE A 284 13.17 1.45 25.79
CA ILE A 284 13.27 0.93 27.15
C ILE A 284 14.41 1.64 27.90
N HIS A 285 14.23 1.89 29.16
CA HIS A 285 15.32 2.45 29.96
C HIS A 285 16.37 1.36 30.26
N SER A 286 17.58 1.54 29.74
CA SER A 286 18.72 0.68 30.02
C SER A 286 20.00 1.51 29.93
N ASN A 287 21.10 0.95 30.47
CA ASN A 287 22.44 1.52 30.33
C ASN A 287 23.26 0.83 29.23
N ASP A 288 22.59 -0.04 28.42
CA ASP A 288 23.28 -0.80 27.39
C ASP A 288 23.89 0.15 26.33
N LEU A 289 25.13 -0.11 25.97
CA LEU A 289 25.89 0.63 24.94
C LEU A 289 26.26 -0.24 23.75
N TYR A 290 26.12 -1.55 23.89
CA TYR A 290 26.54 -2.53 22.89
C TYR A 290 25.51 -3.64 22.74
N PHE A 291 25.49 -4.24 21.58
CA PHE A 291 24.77 -5.48 21.32
C PHE A 291 25.49 -6.32 20.28
N VAL A 292 25.28 -7.61 20.28
CA VAL A 292 25.79 -8.54 19.28
C VAL A 292 24.76 -9.62 19.00
N ALA A 293 24.62 -10.01 17.72
CA ALA A 293 23.72 -11.07 17.29
C ALA A 293 24.14 -12.43 17.90
N THR A 294 23.15 -13.19 18.39
CA THR A 294 23.37 -14.52 18.99
C THR A 294 23.55 -15.62 17.96
N GLY A 295 23.32 -15.35 16.67
CA GLY A 295 23.26 -16.35 15.60
C GLY A 295 21.96 -17.15 15.55
N THR A 296 21.09 -17.02 16.54
CA THR A 296 19.76 -17.67 16.62
C THR A 296 18.60 -16.71 16.35
N GLY A 297 18.90 -15.48 15.87
CA GLY A 297 17.91 -14.49 15.45
C GLY A 297 17.62 -13.38 16.46
N GLY A 298 18.34 -13.34 17.59
CA GLY A 298 18.22 -12.26 18.58
C GLY A 298 19.57 -11.63 18.91
N HIS A 299 19.57 -10.67 19.87
CA HIS A 299 20.77 -9.97 20.33
C HIS A 299 20.99 -10.12 21.84
N ILE A 300 22.27 -10.13 22.25
CA ILE A 300 22.68 -9.94 23.63
C ILE A 300 23.24 -8.55 23.76
N PHE A 301 22.87 -7.87 24.84
CA PHE A 301 23.19 -6.50 25.13
C PHE A 301 24.22 -6.41 26.25
N ALA A 302 24.99 -5.31 26.26
CA ALA A 302 26.03 -5.06 27.24
C ALA A 302 26.21 -3.58 27.53
N GLU A 303 26.43 -3.24 28.80
CA GLU A 303 26.71 -1.86 29.24
C GLU A 303 28.19 -1.48 29.00
N THR A 304 29.12 -2.44 29.05
CA THR A 304 30.55 -2.18 28.96
C THR A 304 31.18 -2.91 27.77
N PHE A 305 32.28 -2.32 27.26
CA PHE A 305 33.03 -2.95 26.17
C PHE A 305 33.64 -4.31 26.58
N ALA A 306 34.00 -4.49 27.85
CA ALA A 306 34.51 -5.79 28.36
C ALA A 306 33.43 -6.88 28.26
N GLN A 307 32.19 -6.56 28.67
CA GLN A 307 31.05 -7.47 28.50
C GLN A 307 30.76 -7.76 27.02
N GLN A 308 30.84 -6.76 26.17
CA GLN A 308 30.66 -6.93 24.72
C GLN A 308 31.68 -7.90 24.13
N LEU A 309 32.96 -7.78 24.51
CA LEU A 309 34.02 -8.70 24.07
C LEU A 309 33.75 -10.14 24.54
N ALA A 310 33.31 -10.31 25.79
CA ALA A 310 32.94 -11.63 26.33
C ALA A 310 31.75 -12.22 25.54
N ASN A 311 30.71 -11.42 25.24
CA ASN A 311 29.57 -11.86 24.43
C ASN A 311 30.01 -12.26 23.01
N ILE A 312 30.86 -11.48 22.34
CA ILE A 312 31.39 -11.80 21.02
C ILE A 312 32.17 -13.12 21.06
N ALA A 313 33.00 -13.34 22.08
CA ALA A 313 33.78 -14.59 22.22
C ALA A 313 32.88 -15.82 22.42
N ALA A 314 31.75 -15.66 23.14
CA ALA A 314 30.79 -16.74 23.38
C ALA A 314 30.01 -17.15 22.11
N PHE A 315 29.77 -16.24 21.14
CA PHE A 315 28.94 -16.49 19.97
C PHE A 315 29.70 -16.65 18.64
N ARG A 316 31.02 -16.48 18.64
CA ARG A 316 31.87 -16.69 17.44
C ARG A 316 32.50 -18.10 17.39
N GLN A 317 32.04 -19.04 18.26
CA GLN A 317 32.50 -20.42 18.24
C GLN A 317 31.78 -21.26 17.20
#